data_6f6d85c3f54e3198596a3cc97bddc03b
#
_entry.id   6f6d85c3f54e3198596a3cc97bddc03b
#
_cell.length_a   1.000
_cell.length_b   1.000
_cell.length_c   1.000
_cell.angle_alpha   90.00
_cell.angle_beta   90.00
_cell.angle_gamma   90.00
#
_symmetry.space_group_name_H-M   'P 1'
#
loop_
_entity.id
_entity.type
_entity.pdbx_description
1 polymer ?
#
loop_
_entity_poly.entity_id
_entity_poly.type
_entity_poly.pdbx_seq_one_letter_code
_entity_poly.pdbx_strand_id
1 'polypeptide(L)'
;MDHIQYAKNVLDEGTLNNLQQFCLQHYEEIPIYNFARKTEKPKNYLEEVIRDLIGYDNHLEYWVRDDTQATLMHVDANELQAKIDRYKYGEEDPHMIKEFPLNTHILYVFIDPKMEGGKLLIMPEQEYIPGRKILDTTFRPAEGSKIMVVKPETNHMVLFDKPLYHAVETVTNTDVVKHRCALMFSSWKKI
;
A
#
# COMPACT_ATOMS: atom_id res chain seq x y z
N MET A 1 -18.28 0.76 -8.64
CA MET A 1 -16.86 1.17 -8.77
C MET A 1 -16.48 2.26 -7.78
N ASP A 2 -17.31 2.50 -6.79
CA ASP A 2 -17.16 3.64 -5.88
C ASP A 2 -16.08 3.45 -4.78
N HIS A 3 -15.48 2.25 -4.70
CA HIS A 3 -14.51 1.87 -3.68
C HIS A 3 -13.04 2.06 -4.07
N ILE A 4 -12.76 2.45 -5.30
CA ILE A 4 -11.42 2.74 -5.80
C ILE A 4 -11.45 4.14 -6.40
N GLN A 5 -10.58 5.00 -5.87
CA GLN A 5 -10.40 6.36 -6.35
C GLN A 5 -8.99 6.53 -6.92
N TYR A 6 -8.87 7.37 -7.91
CA TYR A 6 -7.61 7.69 -8.55
C TYR A 6 -7.47 9.20 -8.67
N ALA A 7 -6.43 9.74 -8.08
CA ALA A 7 -6.14 11.17 -8.10
C ALA A 7 -4.80 11.44 -8.78
N LYS A 8 -4.74 12.53 -9.56
CA LYS A 8 -3.53 13.01 -10.23
C LYS A 8 -3.07 14.31 -9.60
N ASN A 9 -1.75 14.53 -9.60
CA ASN A 9 -1.14 15.78 -9.11
C ASN A 9 -1.60 16.10 -7.68
N VAL A 10 -1.53 15.10 -6.79
CA VAL A 10 -2.04 15.22 -5.42
C VAL A 10 -1.19 16.11 -4.53
N LEU A 11 0.10 16.27 -4.86
CA LEU A 11 1.02 17.16 -4.18
C LEU A 11 1.38 18.34 -5.08
N ASP A 12 1.60 19.51 -4.51
CA ASP A 12 2.27 20.60 -5.21
C ASP A 12 3.72 20.24 -5.54
N GLU A 13 4.34 20.96 -6.47
CA GLU A 13 5.69 20.67 -6.96
C GLU A 13 6.73 20.74 -5.85
N GLY A 14 6.63 21.71 -4.94
CA GLY A 14 7.57 21.87 -3.84
C GLY A 14 7.53 20.71 -2.87
N THR A 15 6.34 20.31 -2.44
CA THR A 15 6.11 19.16 -1.56
C THR A 15 6.58 17.86 -2.22
N LEU A 16 6.29 17.66 -3.50
CA LEU A 16 6.73 16.48 -4.25
C LEU A 16 8.25 16.39 -4.32
N ASN A 17 8.93 17.48 -4.68
CA ASN A 17 10.39 17.52 -4.78
C ASN A 17 11.05 17.24 -3.43
N ASN A 18 10.54 17.81 -2.34
CA ASN A 18 11.05 17.56 -1.00
C ASN A 18 10.83 16.10 -0.59
N LEU A 19 9.67 15.52 -0.90
CA LEU A 19 9.37 14.12 -0.62
C LEU A 19 10.27 13.17 -1.40
N GLN A 20 10.54 13.46 -2.66
CA GLN A 20 11.49 12.69 -3.49
C GLN A 20 12.89 12.72 -2.89
N GLN A 21 13.38 13.89 -2.51
CA GLN A 21 14.69 14.05 -1.88
C GLN A 21 14.76 13.29 -0.54
N PHE A 22 13.73 13.42 0.28
CA PHE A 22 13.66 12.69 1.54
C PHE A 22 13.73 11.17 1.34
N CYS A 23 12.94 10.63 0.42
CA CYS A 23 12.95 9.20 0.12
C CYS A 23 14.31 8.72 -0.39
N LEU A 24 14.98 9.49 -1.29
CA LEU A 24 16.29 9.14 -1.82
C LEU A 24 17.40 9.16 -0.76
N GLN A 25 17.32 10.10 0.20
CA GLN A 25 18.37 10.27 1.21
C GLN A 25 18.19 9.30 2.41
N HIS A 26 16.98 8.94 2.74
CA HIS A 26 16.64 8.21 3.97
C HIS A 26 16.02 6.84 3.73
N TYR A 27 15.99 6.35 2.50
CA TYR A 27 15.33 5.08 2.19
C TYR A 27 15.77 3.92 3.09
N GLU A 28 17.09 3.76 3.28
CA GLU A 28 17.66 2.70 4.12
C GLU A 28 17.35 2.89 5.61
N GLU A 29 17.03 4.11 6.04
CA GLU A 29 16.72 4.47 7.43
C GLU A 29 15.22 4.32 7.73
N ILE A 30 14.37 4.27 6.70
CA ILE A 30 12.93 4.14 6.87
C ILE A 30 12.62 2.68 7.20
N PRO A 31 12.09 2.38 8.39
CA PRO A 31 11.70 1.00 8.72
C PRO A 31 10.68 0.46 7.70
N ILE A 32 10.68 -0.86 7.50
CA ILE A 32 9.76 -1.52 6.57
C ILE A 32 8.30 -1.23 6.94
N TYR A 33 8.00 -1.09 8.24
CA TYR A 33 6.69 -0.70 8.74
C TYR A 33 6.82 0.37 9.80
N ASN A 34 6.03 1.41 9.66
CA ASN A 34 5.95 2.53 10.60
C ASN A 34 4.52 2.72 11.06
N PHE A 35 4.37 3.07 12.35
CA PHE A 35 3.06 3.33 12.95
C PHE A 35 3.06 4.69 13.64
N ALA A 36 2.00 5.47 13.42
CA ALA A 36 1.75 6.71 14.11
C ALA A 36 0.32 6.73 14.67
N ARG A 37 0.19 7.07 15.96
CA ARG A 37 -1.12 7.22 16.59
C ARG A 37 -1.79 8.51 16.13
N LYS A 38 -3.12 8.50 16.07
CA LYS A 38 -3.93 9.64 15.61
C LYS A 38 -3.66 10.96 16.36
N THR A 39 -3.21 10.89 17.61
CA THR A 39 -2.93 12.06 18.44
C THR A 39 -1.46 12.46 18.48
N GLU A 40 -0.58 11.69 17.84
CA GLU A 40 0.86 11.96 17.82
C GLU A 40 1.19 13.00 16.76
N LYS A 41 2.13 13.88 17.10
CA LYS A 41 2.74 14.77 16.11
C LYS A 41 3.58 13.95 15.14
N PRO A 42 3.69 14.36 13.87
CA PRO A 42 4.57 13.73 12.91
C PRO A 42 6.01 13.63 13.43
N LYS A 43 6.64 12.48 13.25
CA LYS A 43 8.01 12.19 13.69
C LYS A 43 9.02 12.44 12.57
N ASN A 44 8.54 12.49 11.34
CA ASN A 44 9.37 12.70 10.14
C ASN A 44 8.54 13.34 9.03
N TYR A 45 9.22 13.69 7.96
CA TYR A 45 8.59 14.36 6.82
C TYR A 45 7.54 13.49 6.09
N LEU A 46 7.70 12.16 6.08
CA LEU A 46 6.67 11.27 5.50
C LEU A 46 5.36 11.38 6.26
N GLU A 47 5.41 11.34 7.59
CA GLU A 47 4.22 11.49 8.42
C GLU A 47 3.56 12.86 8.23
N GLU A 48 4.35 13.94 8.08
CA GLU A 48 3.82 15.27 7.79
C GLU A 48 3.01 15.24 6.49
N VAL A 49 3.63 14.80 5.39
CA VAL A 49 2.97 14.72 4.08
C VAL A 49 1.72 13.84 4.11
N ILE A 50 1.79 12.67 4.75
CA ILE A 50 0.63 11.78 4.87
C ILE A 50 -0.48 12.45 5.67
N ARG A 51 -0.14 13.11 6.79
CA ARG A 51 -1.14 13.80 7.63
C ARG A 51 -1.79 14.98 6.91
N ASP A 52 -1.06 15.67 6.08
CA ASP A 52 -1.61 16.75 5.23
C ASP A 52 -2.59 16.19 4.19
N LEU A 53 -2.37 14.97 3.69
CA LEU A 53 -3.25 14.32 2.73
C LEU A 53 -4.53 13.74 3.35
N ILE A 54 -4.42 13.09 4.52
CA ILE A 54 -5.53 12.29 5.09
C ILE A 54 -5.97 12.73 6.50
N GLY A 55 -5.32 13.73 7.10
CA GLY A 55 -5.65 14.24 8.45
C GLY A 55 -5.19 13.34 9.59
N TYR A 56 -5.69 13.65 10.79
CA TYR A 56 -5.28 13.05 12.06
C TYR A 56 -6.35 12.17 12.72
N ASP A 57 -7.45 11.90 12.05
CA ASP A 57 -8.62 11.25 12.66
C ASP A 57 -8.39 9.75 12.97
N ASN A 58 -7.42 9.14 12.28
CA ASN A 58 -7.14 7.72 12.35
C ASN A 58 -5.67 7.43 12.71
N HIS A 59 -5.41 6.22 13.18
CA HIS A 59 -4.05 5.70 13.27
C HIS A 59 -3.50 5.49 11.86
N LEU A 60 -2.20 5.61 11.73
CA LEU A 60 -1.48 5.52 10.47
C LEU A 60 -0.49 4.36 10.51
N GLU A 61 -0.51 3.54 9.48
CA GLU A 61 0.55 2.62 9.11
C GLU A 61 1.10 3.08 7.77
N TYR A 62 2.43 3.10 7.60
CA TYR A 62 3.03 3.51 6.34
C TYR A 62 4.38 2.87 6.11
N TRP A 63 4.74 2.72 4.82
CA TRP A 63 6.04 2.22 4.37
C TRP A 63 6.36 2.75 2.97
N VAL A 64 7.64 2.74 2.63
CA VAL A 64 8.11 3.11 1.29
C VAL A 64 8.61 1.86 0.57
N ARG A 65 8.30 1.76 -0.71
CA ARG A 65 8.85 0.74 -1.61
C ARG A 65 9.59 1.40 -2.77
N ASP A 66 10.85 1.03 -2.94
CA ASP A 66 11.66 1.42 -4.08
C ASP A 66 12.05 0.20 -4.96
N ASP A 67 11.63 -0.99 -4.56
CA ASP A 67 11.96 -2.22 -5.26
C ASP A 67 11.23 -2.37 -6.59
N THR A 68 11.80 -3.19 -7.45
CA THR A 68 11.27 -3.54 -8.78
C THR A 68 10.56 -4.90 -8.79
N GLN A 69 10.49 -5.56 -7.63
CA GLN A 69 9.93 -6.90 -7.49
C GLN A 69 8.40 -6.89 -7.49
N ALA A 70 7.83 -7.97 -7.97
CA ALA A 70 6.40 -8.18 -7.86
C ALA A 70 5.96 -8.30 -6.40
N THR A 71 4.77 -7.81 -6.11
CA THR A 71 4.03 -8.19 -4.90
C THR A 71 2.97 -9.20 -5.31
N LEU A 72 2.94 -10.33 -4.60
CA LEU A 72 1.91 -11.34 -4.82
C LEU A 72 0.52 -10.79 -4.51
N MET A 73 -0.51 -11.39 -5.09
CA MET A 73 -1.89 -11.02 -4.81
C MET A 73 -2.20 -11.20 -3.32
N HIS A 74 -2.59 -10.12 -2.66
CA HIS A 74 -2.81 -10.07 -1.21
C HIS A 74 -3.88 -9.05 -0.86
N VAL A 75 -4.21 -9.01 0.42
CA VAL A 75 -5.06 -8.00 1.05
C VAL A 75 -4.28 -7.42 2.22
N ASP A 76 -4.30 -6.10 2.38
CA ASP A 76 -3.74 -5.48 3.58
C ASP A 76 -4.58 -5.86 4.80
N ALA A 77 -3.92 -6.26 5.88
CA ALA A 77 -4.59 -6.67 7.11
C ALA A 77 -3.67 -6.52 8.33
N ASN A 78 -4.24 -6.48 9.52
CA ASN A 78 -3.47 -6.44 10.76
C ASN A 78 -2.81 -7.80 11.04
N GLU A 79 -1.66 -8.04 10.45
CA GLU A 79 -0.92 -9.29 10.61
C GLU A 79 -0.43 -9.52 12.05
N LEU A 80 -0.13 -8.45 12.79
CA LEU A 80 0.30 -8.55 14.18
C LEU A 80 -0.85 -9.07 15.04
N GLN A 81 -2.05 -8.52 14.89
CA GLN A 81 -3.23 -8.99 15.60
C GLN A 81 -3.55 -10.45 15.20
N ALA A 82 -3.46 -10.78 13.93
CA ALA A 82 -3.65 -12.14 13.45
C ALA A 82 -2.64 -13.14 14.06
N LYS A 83 -1.37 -12.73 14.24
CA LYS A 83 -0.35 -13.55 14.92
C LYS A 83 -0.66 -13.73 16.40
N ILE A 84 -1.10 -12.67 17.10
CA ILE A 84 -1.49 -12.72 18.52
C ILE A 84 -2.69 -13.65 18.70
N ASP A 85 -3.69 -13.52 17.86
CA ASP A 85 -4.90 -14.34 17.93
C ASP A 85 -4.59 -15.82 17.65
N ARG A 86 -3.72 -16.09 16.67
CA ARG A 86 -3.24 -17.44 16.37
C ARG A 86 -2.54 -18.08 17.58
N TYR A 87 -1.72 -17.32 18.29
CA TYR A 87 -1.03 -17.79 19.49
C TYR A 87 -2.01 -18.11 20.64
N LYS A 88 -3.07 -17.32 20.78
CA LYS A 88 -4.07 -17.51 21.87
C LYS A 88 -5.07 -18.62 21.59
N TYR A 89 -5.47 -18.82 20.33
CA TYR A 89 -6.62 -19.66 19.97
C TYR A 89 -6.25 -20.89 19.13
N GLY A 90 -4.97 -21.07 18.77
CA GLY A 90 -4.48 -22.18 17.95
C GLY A 90 -4.40 -21.84 16.46
N GLU A 91 -3.69 -22.68 15.71
CA GLU A 91 -3.23 -22.37 14.35
C GLU A 91 -4.30 -22.36 13.26
N GLU A 92 -5.50 -22.78 13.50
CA GLU A 92 -6.45 -23.15 12.44
C GLU A 92 -7.78 -22.41 12.43
N ASP A 93 -7.95 -21.33 13.21
CA ASP A 93 -9.20 -20.58 13.09
C ASP A 93 -9.14 -19.63 11.87
N PRO A 94 -9.84 -19.95 10.78
CA PRO A 94 -9.86 -19.11 9.58
C PRO A 94 -10.55 -17.75 9.80
N HIS A 95 -11.17 -17.52 10.96
CA HIS A 95 -11.85 -16.27 11.31
C HIS A 95 -10.96 -15.26 12.04
N MET A 96 -9.65 -15.52 12.17
CA MET A 96 -8.76 -14.70 12.97
C MET A 96 -8.45 -13.33 12.40
N ILE A 97 -8.55 -13.13 11.09
CA ILE A 97 -8.29 -11.83 10.49
C ILE A 97 -9.58 -11.03 10.52
N LYS A 98 -9.69 -10.17 11.51
CA LYS A 98 -10.88 -9.35 11.76
C LYS A 98 -10.65 -7.86 11.52
N GLU A 99 -9.40 -7.44 11.35
CA GLU A 99 -9.06 -6.04 11.26
C GLU A 99 -8.36 -5.74 9.94
N PHE A 100 -8.98 -4.84 9.20
CA PHE A 100 -8.51 -4.31 7.94
C PHE A 100 -8.37 -2.80 8.05
N PRO A 101 -7.49 -2.17 7.25
CA PRO A 101 -7.44 -0.73 7.17
C PRO A 101 -8.80 -0.16 6.72
N LEU A 102 -9.11 1.03 7.19
CA LEU A 102 -10.27 1.78 6.73
C LEU A 102 -10.09 2.21 5.27
N ASN A 103 -8.85 2.61 4.96
CA ASN A 103 -8.44 3.00 3.62
C ASN A 103 -6.99 2.59 3.40
N THR A 104 -6.68 2.14 2.20
CA THR A 104 -5.31 1.94 1.71
C THR A 104 -5.02 2.95 0.61
N HIS A 105 -3.86 3.60 0.70
CA HIS A 105 -3.39 4.59 -0.25
C HIS A 105 -2.04 4.16 -0.83
N ILE A 106 -1.85 4.39 -2.10
CA ILE A 106 -0.58 4.18 -2.80
C ILE A 106 -0.26 5.47 -3.54
N LEU A 107 0.69 6.25 -3.03
CA LEU A 107 1.20 7.46 -3.67
C LEU A 107 2.49 7.14 -4.42
N TYR A 108 2.48 7.35 -5.71
CA TYR A 108 3.67 7.19 -6.54
C TYR A 108 4.53 8.47 -6.46
N VAL A 109 5.58 8.39 -5.63
CA VAL A 109 6.48 9.53 -5.35
C VAL A 109 7.43 9.78 -6.51
N PHE A 110 8.03 8.71 -7.03
CA PHE A 110 8.91 8.77 -8.20
C PHE A 110 8.74 7.52 -9.05
N ILE A 111 8.42 7.72 -10.32
CA ILE A 111 8.31 6.66 -11.32
C ILE A 111 9.12 7.09 -12.54
N ASP A 112 10.12 6.30 -12.92
CA ASP A 112 10.86 6.55 -14.16
C ASP A 112 9.88 6.44 -15.35
N PRO A 113 9.82 7.47 -16.22
CA PRO A 113 8.89 7.45 -17.36
C PRO A 113 9.17 6.34 -18.36
N LYS A 114 10.37 5.74 -18.33
CA LYS A 114 10.76 4.60 -19.16
C LYS A 114 10.41 3.24 -18.55
N MET A 115 9.86 3.23 -17.33
CA MET A 115 9.55 1.98 -16.62
C MET A 115 8.53 1.14 -17.39
N GLU A 116 8.87 -0.14 -17.57
CA GLU A 116 7.99 -1.16 -18.11
C GLU A 116 7.58 -2.17 -17.03
N GLY A 117 6.31 -2.55 -16.97
CA GLY A 117 5.75 -3.32 -15.86
C GLY A 117 5.44 -2.47 -14.64
N GLY A 118 5.52 -3.06 -13.45
CA GLY A 118 5.29 -2.37 -12.18
C GLY A 118 3.86 -1.88 -11.95
N LYS A 119 2.90 -2.33 -12.75
CA LYS A 119 1.51 -1.92 -12.66
C LYS A 119 0.86 -2.48 -11.39
N LEU A 120 -0.05 -1.72 -10.82
CA LEU A 120 -0.92 -2.18 -9.76
C LEU A 120 -2.12 -2.89 -10.37
N LEU A 121 -2.36 -4.11 -9.90
CA LEU A 121 -3.50 -4.95 -10.28
C LEU A 121 -4.45 -5.00 -9.10
N ILE A 122 -5.71 -4.63 -9.29
CA ILE A 122 -6.74 -4.65 -8.24
C ILE A 122 -7.92 -5.47 -8.72
N MET A 123 -8.48 -6.30 -7.86
CA MET A 123 -9.73 -7.02 -8.10
C MET A 123 -10.90 -6.25 -7.46
N PRO A 124 -11.58 -5.37 -8.21
CA PRO A 124 -12.53 -4.42 -7.64
C PRO A 124 -13.82 -5.09 -7.10
N GLU A 125 -14.10 -6.28 -7.54
CA GLU A 125 -15.29 -7.06 -7.15
C GLU A 125 -14.96 -8.17 -6.13
N GLN A 126 -13.68 -8.30 -5.74
CA GLN A 126 -13.20 -9.37 -4.86
C GLN A 126 -12.68 -8.79 -3.55
N GLU A 127 -13.52 -8.79 -2.55
CA GLU A 127 -13.12 -8.52 -1.16
C GLU A 127 -12.46 -9.76 -0.53
N TYR A 128 -11.84 -9.56 0.62
CA TYR A 128 -11.25 -10.64 1.39
C TYR A 128 -12.28 -11.76 1.65
N ILE A 129 -11.84 -13.00 1.43
CA ILE A 129 -12.65 -14.18 1.70
C ILE A 129 -12.21 -14.74 3.07
N PRO A 130 -13.09 -14.78 4.08
CA PRO A 130 -12.79 -15.38 5.36
C PRO A 130 -12.24 -16.81 5.21
N GLY A 131 -11.18 -17.12 5.94
CA GLY A 131 -10.50 -18.42 5.86
C GLY A 131 -9.44 -18.54 4.77
N ARG A 132 -9.33 -17.59 3.86
CA ARG A 132 -8.22 -17.52 2.91
C ARG A 132 -7.02 -16.81 3.54
N LYS A 133 -5.81 -17.27 3.26
CA LYS A 133 -4.59 -16.57 3.69
C LYS A 133 -4.56 -15.17 3.10
N ILE A 134 -4.09 -14.20 3.88
CA ILE A 134 -3.92 -12.80 3.43
C ILE A 134 -3.00 -12.75 2.23
N LEU A 135 -1.85 -13.40 2.34
CA LEU A 135 -0.92 -13.63 1.25
C LEU A 135 -1.07 -15.08 0.79
N ASP A 136 -1.82 -15.29 -0.26
CA ASP A 136 -2.01 -16.60 -0.83
C ASP A 136 -1.22 -16.76 -2.13
N THR A 137 -0.09 -17.41 -2.05
CA THR A 137 0.79 -17.67 -3.21
C THR A 137 0.15 -18.56 -4.27
N THR A 138 -0.92 -19.27 -3.89
CA THR A 138 -1.70 -20.10 -4.81
C THR A 138 -2.88 -19.38 -5.41
N PHE A 139 -3.18 -18.16 -4.91
CA PHE A 139 -4.30 -17.39 -5.42
C PHE A 139 -4.13 -17.11 -6.91
N ARG A 140 -5.14 -17.49 -7.66
CA ARG A 140 -5.27 -17.15 -9.08
C ARG A 140 -6.66 -16.57 -9.27
N PRO A 141 -6.80 -15.42 -9.93
CA PRO A 141 -8.10 -14.91 -10.33
C PRO A 141 -8.84 -15.99 -11.12
N ALA A 142 -10.13 -16.16 -10.86
CA ALA A 142 -10.96 -17.03 -11.66
C ALA A 142 -11.00 -16.51 -13.12
N GLU A 143 -11.20 -17.41 -14.08
CA GLU A 143 -11.38 -17.01 -15.46
C GLU A 143 -12.57 -16.04 -15.57
N GLY A 144 -12.37 -14.92 -16.27
CA GLY A 144 -13.37 -13.87 -16.39
C GLY A 144 -13.42 -12.87 -15.24
N SER A 145 -12.57 -13.03 -14.20
CA SER A 145 -12.46 -12.01 -13.15
C SER A 145 -12.06 -10.67 -13.70
N LYS A 146 -12.75 -9.61 -13.28
CA LYS A 146 -12.34 -8.25 -13.61
C LYS A 146 -11.08 -7.87 -12.82
N ILE A 147 -10.07 -7.41 -13.53
CA ILE A 147 -8.86 -6.83 -12.96
C ILE A 147 -8.77 -5.38 -13.42
N MET A 148 -8.73 -4.46 -12.49
CA MET A 148 -8.36 -3.08 -12.75
C MET A 148 -6.84 -3.00 -12.80
N VAL A 149 -6.31 -2.45 -13.87
CA VAL A 149 -4.87 -2.25 -14.06
C VAL A 149 -4.59 -0.76 -13.95
N VAL A 150 -3.76 -0.37 -12.98
CA VAL A 150 -3.33 1.01 -12.80
C VAL A 150 -1.87 1.13 -13.18
N LYS A 151 -1.58 1.95 -14.19
CA LYS A 151 -0.20 2.30 -14.53
C LYS A 151 0.33 3.30 -13.49
N PRO A 152 1.48 3.02 -12.86
CA PRO A 152 2.10 3.97 -11.95
C PRO A 152 2.62 5.20 -12.72
N GLU A 153 2.33 6.38 -12.21
CA GLU A 153 2.83 7.66 -12.72
C GLU A 153 3.16 8.58 -11.54
N THR A 154 4.25 9.32 -11.61
CA THR A 154 4.69 10.23 -10.53
C THR A 154 3.58 11.21 -10.14
N ASN A 155 3.44 11.47 -8.84
CA ASN A 155 2.44 12.35 -8.23
C ASN A 155 0.98 11.90 -8.45
N HIS A 156 0.79 10.61 -8.67
CA HIS A 156 -0.54 10.00 -8.72
C HIS A 156 -0.79 9.16 -7.47
N MET A 157 -2.03 9.11 -7.03
CA MET A 157 -2.44 8.32 -5.87
C MET A 157 -3.63 7.44 -6.20
N VAL A 158 -3.57 6.21 -5.72
CA VAL A 158 -4.70 5.28 -5.71
C VAL A 158 -5.16 5.10 -4.28
N LEU A 159 -6.47 5.13 -4.07
CA LEU A 159 -7.10 4.85 -2.79
C LEU A 159 -8.14 3.77 -2.97
N PHE A 160 -8.23 2.84 -2.03
CA PHE A 160 -9.37 1.93 -1.90
C PHE A 160 -9.78 1.79 -0.43
N ASP A 161 -11.09 1.75 -0.20
CA ASP A 161 -11.74 1.77 1.11
C ASP A 161 -12.30 0.41 1.54
N LYS A 162 -11.80 -0.65 0.92
CA LYS A 162 -12.17 -2.04 1.19
C LYS A 162 -10.97 -2.95 1.16
N PRO A 163 -11.01 -4.10 1.85
CA PRO A 163 -9.96 -5.11 1.81
C PRO A 163 -9.94 -5.85 0.45
N LEU A 164 -9.58 -5.14 -0.60
CA LEU A 164 -9.52 -5.67 -1.96
C LEU A 164 -8.23 -6.44 -2.21
N TYR A 165 -8.33 -7.55 -2.93
CA TYR A 165 -7.14 -8.25 -3.43
C TYR A 165 -6.42 -7.38 -4.46
N HIS A 166 -5.14 -7.20 -4.22
CA HIS A 166 -4.27 -6.43 -5.11
C HIS A 166 -2.86 -7.01 -5.20
N ALA A 167 -2.16 -6.68 -6.26
CA ALA A 167 -0.80 -7.13 -6.55
C ALA A 167 -0.05 -6.04 -7.32
N VAL A 168 1.27 -6.15 -7.37
CA VAL A 168 2.12 -5.31 -8.22
C VAL A 168 2.92 -6.19 -9.15
N GLU A 169 2.93 -5.86 -10.44
CA GLU A 169 3.76 -6.53 -11.43
C GLU A 169 5.25 -6.27 -11.20
N THR A 170 6.09 -7.19 -11.61
CA THR A 170 7.54 -6.97 -11.70
C THR A 170 7.83 -5.85 -12.71
N VAL A 171 8.82 -5.02 -12.43
CA VAL A 171 9.43 -4.14 -13.43
C VAL A 171 10.32 -4.99 -14.34
N THR A 172 10.11 -4.91 -15.66
CA THR A 172 10.76 -5.82 -16.61
C THR A 172 12.06 -5.29 -17.21
N ASN A 173 12.29 -3.97 -17.14
CA ASN A 173 13.46 -3.31 -17.71
C ASN A 173 14.36 -2.67 -16.61
N THR A 174 14.75 -3.48 -15.64
CA THR A 174 15.54 -3.06 -14.47
C THR A 174 16.97 -2.61 -14.78
N ASP A 175 17.46 -2.91 -15.95
CA ASP A 175 18.73 -2.41 -16.50
C ASP A 175 18.66 -0.92 -16.87
N VAL A 176 17.49 -0.42 -17.19
CA VAL A 176 17.23 0.98 -17.59
C VAL A 176 16.66 1.77 -16.41
N VAL A 177 15.73 1.18 -15.66
CA VAL A 177 15.05 1.82 -14.54
C VAL A 177 15.84 1.64 -13.26
N LYS A 178 16.39 2.72 -12.75
CA LYS A 178 17.21 2.71 -11.53
C LYS A 178 16.38 2.99 -10.26
N HIS A 179 15.28 3.72 -10.41
CA HIS A 179 14.50 4.18 -9.26
C HIS A 179 13.01 4.05 -9.53
N ARG A 180 12.34 3.52 -8.56
CA ARG A 180 10.90 3.54 -8.39
C ARG A 180 10.64 3.79 -6.92
N CYS A 181 9.79 4.75 -6.59
CA CYS A 181 9.43 5.02 -5.21
C CYS A 181 7.92 5.15 -5.10
N ALA A 182 7.32 4.31 -4.27
CA ALA A 182 5.92 4.41 -3.91
C ALA A 182 5.80 4.46 -2.38
N LEU A 183 5.03 5.42 -1.88
CA LEU A 183 4.67 5.56 -0.48
C LEU A 183 3.30 4.91 -0.30
N MET A 184 3.25 3.80 0.44
CA MET A 184 2.03 3.15 0.87
C MET A 184 1.68 3.62 2.26
N PHE A 185 0.39 3.90 2.47
CA PHE A 185 -0.11 4.24 3.80
C PHE A 185 -1.56 3.84 3.97
N SER A 186 -1.86 3.36 5.16
CA SER A 186 -3.17 2.86 5.54
C SER A 186 -3.68 3.55 6.79
N SER A 187 -4.95 3.92 6.78
CA SER A 187 -5.62 4.45 7.97
C SER A 187 -6.33 3.34 8.73
N TRP A 188 -6.18 3.35 10.06
CA TRP A 188 -6.71 2.33 10.95
C TRP A 188 -7.58 2.93 12.03
N LYS A 189 -8.67 2.25 12.38
CA LYS A 189 -9.51 2.63 13.51
C LYS A 189 -8.81 2.34 14.85
N LYS A 190 -8.03 1.26 14.88
CA LYS A 190 -7.22 0.82 16.03
C LYS A 190 -5.88 0.29 15.52
N ILE A 191 -4.83 0.43 16.30
CA ILE A 191 -3.52 -0.20 16.14
C ILE A 191 -3.16 -0.86 17.46
#